data_1d4436ce1b0894012da249cfe71ad8e1
#
_entry.id   1d4436ce1b0894012da249cfe71ad8e1
#
_cell.length_a   1.000
_cell.length_b   1.000
_cell.length_c   1.000
_cell.angle_alpha   90.00
_cell.angle_beta   90.00
_cell.angle_gamma   90.00
#
_symmetry.space_group_name_H-M   'P 1'
#
loop_
_entity.id
_entity.type
_entity.pdbx_description
1 polymer ?
#
loop_
_entity_poly.entity_id
_entity_poly.type
_entity_poly.pdbx_seq_one_letter_code
_entity_poly.pdbx_strand_id
1 'polypeptide(L)'
;MKEVIVIVKPFLAERVLEALKFAPLEACTVREVKGYGRQKSYLDAYGDSEYALAFLPKVEIQLWVEDARVDEVVNAITAVARTGRMGDGKIFVLPATAVDG
;
A
#
# COMPACT_ATOMS: atom_id res chain seq x y z
N MET A 1 -17.06 -6.06 -6.81
CA MET A 1 -15.74 -5.45 -7.02
C MET A 1 -15.26 -4.77 -5.75
N LYS A 2 -13.97 -4.84 -5.51
CA LYS A 2 -13.32 -4.17 -4.38
C LYS A 2 -12.22 -3.26 -4.88
N GLU A 3 -12.02 -2.18 -4.16
CA GLU A 3 -10.84 -1.34 -4.32
C GLU A 3 -9.83 -1.75 -3.26
N VAL A 4 -8.59 -2.02 -3.69
CA VAL A 4 -7.51 -2.34 -2.78
C VAL A 4 -6.50 -1.20 -2.85
N ILE A 5 -6.22 -0.58 -1.72
CA ILE A 5 -5.25 0.51 -1.63
C ILE A 5 -4.05 0.00 -0.85
N VAL A 6 -2.89 0.04 -1.48
CA VAL A 6 -1.63 -0.39 -0.88
C VAL A 6 -0.75 0.85 -0.71
N ILE A 7 -0.32 1.11 0.50
CA ILE A 7 0.59 2.22 0.78
C ILE A 7 1.85 1.62 1.37
N VAL A 8 2.96 1.76 0.67
CA VAL A 8 4.23 1.15 1.07
C VAL A 8 5.36 2.16 0.97
N LYS A 9 6.45 1.87 1.67
CA LYS A 9 7.68 2.63 1.48
C LYS A 9 8.19 2.42 0.05
N PRO A 10 8.87 3.42 -0.53
CA PRO A 10 9.30 3.34 -1.93
C PRO A 10 10.10 2.09 -2.28
N PHE A 11 10.94 1.61 -1.36
CA PHE A 11 11.77 0.44 -1.65
C PHE A 11 10.96 -0.86 -1.82
N LEU A 12 9.71 -0.88 -1.35
CA LEU A 12 8.83 -2.03 -1.49
C LEU A 12 7.95 -1.96 -2.73
N ALA A 13 7.80 -0.77 -3.32
CA ALA A 13 6.86 -0.56 -4.42
C ALA A 13 7.12 -1.46 -5.61
N GLU A 14 8.38 -1.58 -6.04
CA GLU A 14 8.73 -2.43 -7.16
C GLU A 14 8.42 -3.90 -6.89
N ARG A 15 8.66 -4.36 -5.67
CA ARG A 15 8.36 -5.74 -5.28
C ARG A 15 6.89 -6.02 -5.32
N VAL A 16 6.08 -5.06 -4.87
CA VAL A 16 4.62 -5.20 -4.90
C VAL A 16 4.14 -5.24 -6.35
N LEU A 17 4.61 -4.31 -7.18
CA LEU A 17 4.22 -4.28 -8.59
C LEU A 17 4.63 -5.55 -9.32
N GLU A 18 5.81 -6.08 -9.04
CA GLU A 18 6.25 -7.34 -9.62
C GLU A 18 5.35 -8.50 -9.19
N ALA A 19 4.94 -8.53 -7.91
CA ALA A 19 4.04 -9.55 -7.41
C ALA A 19 2.65 -9.47 -8.07
N LEU A 20 2.26 -8.28 -8.53
CA LEU A 20 0.96 -8.06 -9.17
C LEU A 20 0.99 -8.26 -10.69
N LYS A 21 2.14 -8.56 -11.25
CA LYS A 21 2.34 -8.63 -12.71
C LYS A 21 1.35 -9.55 -13.41
N PHE A 22 1.01 -10.66 -12.80
CA PHE A 22 0.08 -11.63 -13.36
C PHE A 22 -1.21 -11.75 -12.56
N ALA A 23 -1.45 -10.80 -11.65
CA ALA A 23 -2.65 -10.83 -10.82
C ALA A 23 -3.90 -10.47 -11.65
N PRO A 24 -5.06 -11.01 -11.30
CA PRO A 24 -6.30 -10.73 -12.02
C PRO A 24 -6.88 -9.36 -11.63
N LEU A 25 -6.32 -8.31 -12.18
CA LEU A 25 -6.72 -6.93 -11.87
C LEU A 25 -7.57 -6.35 -13.00
N GLU A 26 -8.58 -5.57 -12.63
CA GLU A 26 -9.35 -4.77 -13.59
C GLU A 26 -8.57 -3.51 -13.97
N ALA A 27 -7.93 -2.90 -13.00
CA ALA A 27 -7.13 -1.69 -13.22
C ALA A 27 -6.15 -1.49 -12.09
N CYS A 28 -5.09 -0.72 -12.36
CA CYS A 28 -4.06 -0.42 -11.38
C CYS A 28 -3.52 0.98 -11.65
N THR A 29 -3.43 1.79 -10.61
CA THR A 29 -2.77 3.10 -10.67
C THR A 29 -1.72 3.21 -9.58
N VAL A 30 -0.67 3.98 -9.84
CA VAL A 30 0.45 4.15 -8.91
C VAL A 30 0.72 5.64 -8.74
N ARG A 31 0.88 6.09 -7.50
CA ARG A 31 1.19 7.49 -7.19
C ARG A 31 2.26 7.58 -6.13
N GLU A 32 3.09 8.59 -6.24
CA GLU A 32 3.97 8.97 -5.15
C GLU A 32 3.21 9.89 -4.22
N VAL A 33 3.25 9.59 -2.92
CA VAL A 33 2.55 10.37 -1.90
C VAL A 33 3.48 10.59 -0.72
N LYS A 34 3.13 11.50 0.17
CA LYS A 34 3.83 11.67 1.44
C LYS A 34 2.92 11.19 2.55
N GLY A 35 3.42 10.23 3.33
CA GLY A 35 2.70 9.71 4.47
C GLY A 35 3.04 10.50 5.72
N TYR A 36 2.03 10.81 6.50
CA TYR A 36 2.20 11.44 7.81
C TYR A 36 1.70 10.47 8.87
N GLY A 37 2.52 10.22 9.86
CA GLY A 37 2.14 9.32 10.93
C GLY A 37 3.34 8.94 11.78
N ARG A 38 3.08 8.15 12.80
CA ARG A 38 4.13 7.73 13.71
C ARG A 38 4.95 6.62 13.11
N GLN A 39 6.24 6.87 12.98
CA GLN A 39 7.24 5.89 12.55
C GLN A 39 8.12 5.64 13.76
N LYS A 40 7.67 4.75 14.63
CA LYS A 40 8.24 4.62 15.96
C LYS A 40 9.76 4.45 15.98
N SER A 41 10.29 3.59 15.15
CA SER A 41 11.74 3.34 15.12
C SER A 41 12.53 4.56 14.64
N TYR A 42 11.95 5.35 13.76
CA TYR A 42 12.56 6.56 13.24
C TYR A 42 12.45 7.70 14.24
N LEU A 43 11.27 7.87 14.82
CA LEU A 43 10.96 9.01 15.67
C LEU A 43 11.62 8.92 17.04
N ASP A 44 11.87 7.72 17.54
CA ASP A 44 12.58 7.53 18.78
C ASP A 44 14.01 8.09 18.73
N ALA A 45 14.61 8.11 17.54
CA ALA A 45 15.95 8.63 17.36
C ALA A 45 16.00 10.16 17.40
N TYR A 46 14.90 10.84 17.10
CA TYR A 46 14.85 12.28 16.95
C TYR A 46 14.03 12.99 18.02
N GLY A 47 13.31 12.24 18.83
CA GLY A 47 12.48 12.81 19.89
C GLY A 47 11.10 13.23 19.41
N ASP A 48 10.27 13.66 20.35
CA ASP A 48 8.86 13.93 20.11
C ASP A 48 8.60 15.07 19.13
N SER A 49 9.46 16.08 19.12
CA SER A 49 9.28 17.23 18.24
C SER A 49 9.35 16.87 16.76
N GLU A 50 9.99 15.76 16.44
CA GLU A 50 10.15 15.32 15.05
C GLU A 50 8.90 14.65 14.49
N TYR A 51 7.95 14.26 15.34
CA TYR A 51 6.70 13.67 14.88
C TYR A 51 5.93 14.59 13.96
N ALA A 52 5.91 15.87 14.27
CA ALA A 52 5.18 16.85 13.50
C ALA A 52 5.78 17.07 12.09
N LEU A 53 7.05 16.70 11.92
CA LEU A 53 7.80 16.93 10.70
C LEU A 53 7.94 15.68 9.85
N ALA A 54 7.38 14.54 10.29
CA ALA A 54 7.58 13.26 9.64
C ALA A 54 6.64 13.04 8.45
N PHE A 55 6.81 13.84 7.40
CA PHE A 55 6.19 13.60 6.10
C PHE A 55 7.15 12.77 5.28
N LEU A 56 6.94 11.46 5.28
CA LEU A 56 7.83 10.53 4.62
C LEU A 56 7.29 10.12 3.26
N PRO A 57 8.18 9.94 2.27
CA PRO A 57 7.73 9.48 0.95
C PRO A 57 7.15 8.07 1.04
N LYS A 58 6.05 7.87 0.35
CA LYS A 58 5.36 6.59 0.22
C LYS A 58 4.92 6.42 -1.23
N VAL A 59 4.59 5.20 -1.58
CA VAL A 59 3.97 4.91 -2.87
C VAL A 59 2.60 4.32 -2.59
N GLU A 60 1.59 4.89 -3.24
CA GLU A 60 0.22 4.40 -3.15
C GLU A 60 -0.12 3.66 -4.44
N ILE A 61 -0.59 2.43 -4.29
CA ILE A 61 -1.01 1.59 -5.40
C ILE A 61 -2.49 1.32 -5.22
N GLN A 62 -3.30 1.73 -6.19
CA GLN A 62 -4.74 1.48 -6.18
C GLN A 62 -5.08 0.41 -7.18
N LEU A 63 -5.86 -0.57 -6.75
CA LEU A 63 -6.25 -1.71 -7.56
C LEU A 63 -7.77 -1.86 -7.54
N TRP A 64 -8.34 -2.31 -8.64
CA TRP A 64 -9.75 -2.70 -8.70
C TRP A 64 -9.77 -4.18 -9.05
N VAL A 65 -10.42 -4.98 -8.20
CA VAL A 65 -10.35 -6.44 -8.23
C VAL A 65 -11.75 -7.01 -8.04
N GLU A 66 -12.08 -8.06 -8.77
CA GLU A 66 -13.32 -8.79 -8.57
C GLU A 66 -13.36 -9.40 -7.17
N ASP A 67 -14.53 -9.43 -6.56
CA ASP A 67 -14.69 -9.88 -5.18
C ASP A 67 -14.06 -11.25 -4.93
N ALA A 68 -14.24 -12.17 -5.86
CA ALA A 68 -13.73 -13.54 -5.72
C ALA A 68 -12.20 -13.64 -5.77
N ARG A 69 -11.53 -12.57 -6.21
CA ARG A 69 -10.07 -12.56 -6.40
C ARG A 69 -9.32 -11.74 -5.36
N VAL A 70 -10.05 -11.07 -4.47
CA VAL A 70 -9.44 -10.15 -3.49
C VAL A 70 -8.42 -10.86 -2.62
N ASP A 71 -8.77 -12.02 -2.06
CA ASP A 71 -7.86 -12.73 -1.16
C ASP A 71 -6.57 -13.14 -1.86
N GLU A 72 -6.67 -13.58 -3.09
CA GLU A 72 -5.51 -13.95 -3.91
C GLU A 72 -4.57 -12.76 -4.11
N VAL A 73 -5.14 -11.60 -4.44
CA VAL A 73 -4.37 -10.38 -4.68
C VAL A 73 -3.75 -9.87 -3.37
N VAL A 74 -4.53 -9.80 -2.31
CA VAL A 74 -4.04 -9.34 -1.00
C VAL A 74 -2.92 -10.26 -0.48
N ASN A 75 -3.06 -11.56 -0.65
CA ASN A 75 -2.03 -12.51 -0.21
C ASN A 75 -0.74 -12.33 -1.02
N ALA A 76 -0.84 -12.09 -2.32
CA ALA A 76 0.33 -11.84 -3.16
C ALA A 76 1.10 -10.59 -2.70
N ILE A 77 0.36 -9.52 -2.38
CA ILE A 77 0.96 -8.28 -1.88
C ILE A 77 1.61 -8.51 -0.52
N THR A 78 0.88 -9.15 0.39
CA THR A 78 1.36 -9.38 1.76
C THR A 78 2.63 -10.21 1.77
N ALA A 79 2.75 -11.18 0.87
CA ALA A 79 3.92 -12.05 0.81
C ALA A 79 5.22 -11.28 0.57
N VAL A 80 5.14 -10.18 -0.17
CA VAL A 80 6.34 -9.38 -0.50
C VAL A 80 6.45 -8.09 0.32
N ALA A 81 5.34 -7.59 0.85
CA ALA A 81 5.32 -6.31 1.56
C ALA A 81 5.49 -6.45 3.07
N ARG A 82 5.33 -7.65 3.61
CA ARG A 82 5.45 -7.87 5.05
C ARG A 82 6.92 -7.88 5.45
N THR A 83 7.33 -6.87 6.21
CA THR A 83 8.71 -6.74 6.67
C THR A 83 8.84 -6.95 8.17
N GLY A 84 7.73 -7.01 8.90
CA GLY A 84 7.72 -7.06 10.34
C GLY A 84 7.93 -5.71 11.01
N ARG A 85 8.10 -4.65 10.23
CA ARG A 85 8.28 -3.29 10.73
C ARG A 85 6.99 -2.50 10.61
N MET A 86 6.62 -1.82 11.69
CA MET A 86 5.49 -0.91 11.67
C MET A 86 5.76 0.25 10.70
N GLY A 87 4.78 0.57 9.86
CA GLY A 87 4.88 1.71 8.95
C GLY A 87 5.49 1.39 7.60
N ASP A 88 5.97 0.18 7.37
CA ASP A 88 6.54 -0.18 6.07
C ASP A 88 5.47 -0.39 5.01
N GLY A 89 4.27 -0.82 5.41
CA GLY A 89 3.19 -1.00 4.45
C GLY A 89 1.83 -1.13 5.11
N LYS A 90 0.79 -0.78 4.36
CA LYS A 90 -0.60 -0.90 4.80
C LYS A 90 -1.48 -1.24 3.61
N ILE A 91 -2.48 -2.07 3.84
CA ILE A 91 -3.44 -2.48 2.81
C ILE A 91 -4.84 -2.19 3.31
N PHE A 92 -5.61 -1.48 2.49
CA PHE A 92 -7.03 -1.22 2.76
C PHE A 92 -7.86 -1.89 1.67
N VAL A 93 -8.98 -2.48 2.05
CA VAL A 93 -9.93 -3.07 1.11
C VAL A 93 -11.26 -2.39 1.30
N LEU A 94 -11.82 -1.84 0.22
CA LEU A 94 -13.06 -1.07 0.26
C LEU A 94 -14.03 -1.59 -0.79
N PRO A 95 -15.35 -1.48 -0.52
CA PRO A 95 -16.35 -1.76 -1.56
C PRO A 95 -16.21 -0.77 -2.71
N ALA A 96 -16.43 -1.23 -3.92
CA ALA A 96 -16.39 -0.39 -5.09
C ALA A 96 -17.48 -0.81 -6.07
N THR A 97 -17.96 0.15 -6.87
CA THR A 97 -18.92 -0.10 -7.92
C THR A 97 -18.39 0.55 -9.19
N ALA A 98 -18.26 -0.25 -10.25
CA ALA A 98 -17.87 0.26 -11.55
C ALA A 98 -19.09 0.52 -12.40
N VAL A 99 -19.11 1.65 -13.08
CA VAL A 99 -20.17 2.00 -14.02
C VAL A 99 -19.53 2.22 -15.36
N ASP A 100 -19.88 1.35 -16.31
CA ASP A 100 -19.35 1.46 -17.66
C ASP A 100 -20.26 2.39 -18.46
N GLY A 101 -19.66 3.35 -19.09
CA GLY A 101 -20.40 4.34 -19.84
C GLY A 101 -20.36 4.20 -21.33
#